data_6d07682c6246c7581d393d1b44e4ace2
#
_entry.id   6d07682c6246c7581d393d1b44e4ace2
#
_cell.length_a   1.000
_cell.length_b   1.000
_cell.length_c   1.000
_cell.angle_alpha   90.00
_cell.angle_beta   90.00
_cell.angle_gamma   90.00
#
_symmetry.space_group_name_H-M   'P 1'
#
loop_
_entity.id
_entity.type
_entity.pdbx_description
1 polymer ?
#
loop_
_entity_poly.entity_id
_entity_poly.type
_entity_poly.pdbx_seq_one_letter_code
_entity_poly.pdbx_strand_id
1 'polypeptide(L)'
;MKNIDIIGMPMKYGCFVDGADLAYSSLKDSFEKVFNTKSNKVIDTSFASPVMHAHDKKLKYVEPVMELSKRLYKEVYNSLNNNKLPIIVGGDHSTIIGSLSASLDYHKGDVSVIYIDKHADIHTENTSPSGNLHGIPLSVCIGRCDERFNIGEYKLDPSNLYFVGLCNYEIEEISYIQENNIYCAMDFEVEEKKADKIVKEILKKVKTNNVHISFDLDSIRSEEFKAVNVEVEKTYQDDKGLTLRMVKKILKLLLENLNVCSMDIVEYNPLLDEEEKCKEKVEDILAEIKEALNDNSK
;
A
#
# COMPACT_ATOMS: atom_id res chain seq x y z
N MET A 1 -13.99 2.52 19.53
CA MET A 1 -13.18 2.98 18.37
C MET A 1 -11.73 2.62 18.65
N LYS A 2 -11.04 1.95 17.73
CA LYS A 2 -9.57 1.77 17.84
C LYS A 2 -8.89 3.15 17.86
N ASN A 3 -7.96 3.37 18.75
CA ASN A 3 -7.14 4.57 18.71
C ASN A 3 -6.28 4.55 17.43
N ILE A 4 -6.40 5.56 16.59
CA ILE A 4 -5.66 5.66 15.33
C ILE A 4 -4.35 6.37 15.57
N ASP A 5 -3.29 5.90 14.92
CA ASP A 5 -1.97 6.53 14.89
C ASP A 5 -1.60 6.79 13.43
N ILE A 6 -1.52 8.05 13.03
CA ILE A 6 -1.19 8.44 11.66
C ILE A 6 0.31 8.63 11.55
N ILE A 7 0.94 7.91 10.62
CA ILE A 7 2.39 7.90 10.43
C ILE A 7 2.71 8.37 9.00
N GLY A 8 3.37 9.52 8.89
CA GLY A 8 3.85 10.02 7.61
C GLY A 8 5.12 9.30 7.17
N MET A 9 5.12 8.79 5.94
CA MET A 9 6.26 8.11 5.32
C MET A 9 6.65 8.81 4.02
N PRO A 10 7.55 9.84 4.06
CA PRO A 10 7.97 10.58 2.86
C PRO A 10 8.94 9.75 2.01
N MET A 11 8.48 8.64 1.44
CA MET A 11 9.23 7.74 0.59
C MET A 11 9.09 8.15 -0.88
N LYS A 12 10.21 8.30 -1.58
CA LYS A 12 10.24 8.48 -3.04
C LYS A 12 11.31 7.64 -3.73
N TYR A 13 12.14 6.98 -2.94
CA TYR A 13 13.31 6.26 -3.45
C TYR A 13 12.94 4.93 -4.12
N GLY A 14 11.71 4.43 -3.93
CA GLY A 14 11.23 3.23 -4.61
C GLY A 14 11.08 3.42 -6.11
N CYS A 15 10.62 4.58 -6.57
CA CYS A 15 10.53 4.94 -7.99
C CYS A 15 11.39 6.15 -8.37
N PHE A 16 11.88 6.90 -7.38
CA PHE A 16 12.64 8.15 -7.52
C PHE A 16 11.92 9.20 -8.38
N VAL A 17 10.63 9.37 -8.12
CA VAL A 17 9.81 10.44 -8.71
C VAL A 17 9.50 11.47 -7.64
N ASP A 18 9.72 12.74 -7.95
CA ASP A 18 9.42 13.83 -7.02
C ASP A 18 7.89 13.98 -6.84
N GLY A 19 7.49 14.21 -5.61
CA GLY A 19 6.12 14.54 -5.24
C GLY A 19 5.44 13.52 -4.35
N ALA A 20 5.64 12.20 -4.55
CA ALA A 20 5.06 11.18 -3.67
C ALA A 20 5.52 11.36 -2.20
N ASP A 21 6.76 11.79 -1.97
CA ASP A 21 7.30 12.12 -0.66
C ASP A 21 6.59 13.32 0.01
N LEU A 22 5.83 14.10 -0.74
CA LEU A 22 5.05 15.24 -0.25
C LEU A 22 3.62 14.86 0.16
N ALA A 23 3.19 13.63 -0.10
CA ALA A 23 1.82 13.16 0.16
C ALA A 23 1.37 13.46 1.60
N TYR A 24 2.17 13.02 2.58
CA TYR A 24 1.83 13.26 3.98
C TYR A 24 1.71 14.74 4.32
N SER A 25 2.65 15.58 3.89
CA SER A 25 2.62 17.00 4.20
C SER A 25 1.40 17.71 3.59
N SER A 26 0.95 17.27 2.43
CA SER A 26 -0.26 17.77 1.77
C SER A 26 -1.55 17.30 2.44
N LEU A 27 -1.59 16.06 2.90
CA LEU A 27 -2.80 15.41 3.44
C LEU A 27 -2.92 15.48 4.97
N LYS A 28 -1.89 15.93 5.67
CA LYS A 28 -1.83 15.93 7.15
C LYS A 28 -3.06 16.55 7.79
N ASP A 29 -3.42 17.75 7.38
CA ASP A 29 -4.56 18.47 7.97
C ASP A 29 -5.89 17.75 7.70
N SER A 30 -6.03 17.13 6.53
CA SER A 30 -7.20 16.32 6.17
C SER A 30 -7.32 15.10 7.08
N PHE A 31 -6.23 14.39 7.34
CA PHE A 31 -6.20 13.26 8.28
C PHE A 31 -6.52 13.70 9.70
N GLU A 32 -5.89 14.77 10.19
CA GLU A 32 -6.13 15.30 11.54
C GLU A 32 -7.58 15.71 11.73
N LYS A 33 -8.17 16.38 10.74
CA LYS A 33 -9.58 16.80 10.75
C LYS A 33 -10.53 15.61 10.73
N VAL A 34 -10.30 14.66 9.81
CA VAL A 34 -11.18 13.50 9.65
C VAL A 34 -11.12 12.61 10.88
N PHE A 35 -9.96 12.24 11.36
CA PHE A 35 -9.83 11.29 12.49
C PHE A 35 -9.84 11.96 13.86
N ASN A 36 -9.91 13.28 13.93
CA ASN A 36 -9.84 14.06 15.17
C ASN A 36 -8.64 13.67 16.05
N THR A 37 -7.48 13.51 15.41
CA THR A 37 -6.23 13.12 16.04
C THR A 37 -5.09 13.99 15.53
N LYS A 38 -4.13 14.31 16.40
CA LYS A 38 -2.91 15.01 15.95
C LYS A 38 -1.89 13.98 15.52
N SER A 39 -1.45 14.08 14.29
CA SER A 39 -0.34 13.29 13.78
C SER A 39 0.97 14.06 13.96
N ASN A 40 1.87 13.51 14.78
CA ASN A 40 3.19 14.08 14.99
C ASN A 40 4.31 13.11 14.58
N LYS A 41 3.95 11.99 13.96
CA LYS A 41 4.90 10.96 13.55
C LYS A 41 5.18 11.10 12.05
N VAL A 42 6.38 11.52 11.73
CA VAL A 42 6.90 11.54 10.36
C VAL A 42 8.25 10.86 10.38
N ILE A 43 8.45 9.94 9.46
CA ILE A 43 9.74 9.27 9.31
C ILE A 43 10.76 10.28 8.81
N ASP A 44 11.86 10.43 9.54
CA ASP A 44 12.95 11.32 9.16
C ASP A 44 13.71 10.76 7.97
N THR A 45 13.71 11.52 6.87
CA THR A 45 14.38 11.19 5.62
C THR A 45 15.67 11.99 5.39
N SER A 46 16.06 12.86 6.33
CA SER A 46 17.17 13.81 6.16
C SER A 46 18.54 13.16 5.91
N PHE A 47 18.69 11.88 6.30
CA PHE A 47 19.91 11.10 6.08
C PHE A 47 19.94 10.42 4.70
N ALA A 48 18.79 10.28 4.05
CA ALA A 48 18.70 9.61 2.77
C ALA A 48 19.38 10.46 1.70
N SER A 49 20.58 10.02 1.28
CA SER A 49 21.29 10.67 0.21
C SER A 49 20.71 10.26 -1.14
N PRO A 50 20.49 11.21 -2.07
CA PRO A 50 20.10 10.88 -3.44
C PRO A 50 21.24 10.21 -4.24
N VAL A 51 22.41 10.03 -3.63
CA VAL A 51 23.51 9.34 -4.29
C VAL A 51 23.14 7.87 -4.41
N MET A 52 22.87 7.44 -5.63
CA MET A 52 22.81 6.03 -5.97
C MET A 52 24.16 5.40 -5.62
N HIS A 53 24.19 4.57 -4.60
CA HIS A 53 25.31 3.68 -4.41
C HIS A 53 25.28 2.64 -5.53
N ALA A 54 26.15 2.85 -6.52
CA ALA A 54 26.20 2.11 -7.78
C ALA A 54 26.61 0.62 -7.65
N HIS A 55 26.47 0.04 -6.47
CA HIS A 55 26.88 -1.34 -6.20
C HIS A 55 25.90 -2.38 -6.72
N ASP A 56 24.63 -1.99 -6.96
CA ASP A 56 23.67 -2.86 -7.60
C ASP A 56 23.29 -2.32 -8.98
N LYS A 57 23.79 -2.96 -10.03
CA LYS A 57 23.47 -2.55 -11.41
C LYS A 57 22.01 -2.85 -11.80
N LYS A 58 21.28 -3.60 -10.97
CA LYS A 58 19.91 -4.04 -11.26
C LYS A 58 18.85 -3.24 -10.50
N LEU A 59 19.11 -2.90 -9.24
CA LEU A 59 18.14 -2.21 -8.39
C LEU A 59 18.65 -0.82 -8.02
N LYS A 60 17.71 0.11 -7.90
CA LYS A 60 17.95 1.52 -7.60
C LYS A 60 17.66 1.80 -6.13
N TYR A 61 18.48 2.61 -5.47
CA TYR A 61 18.24 3.18 -4.14
C TYR A 61 17.91 2.16 -3.04
N VAL A 62 18.49 0.95 -3.09
CA VAL A 62 18.22 -0.12 -2.12
C VAL A 62 18.48 0.34 -0.69
N GLU A 63 19.65 0.95 -0.42
CA GLU A 63 20.04 1.37 0.92
C GLU A 63 19.07 2.38 1.53
N PRO A 64 18.72 3.51 0.86
CA PRO A 64 17.79 4.45 1.44
C PRO A 64 16.39 3.86 1.63
N VAL A 65 15.89 3.05 0.71
CA VAL A 65 14.59 2.38 0.88
C VAL A 65 14.60 1.46 2.10
N MET A 66 15.62 0.61 2.21
CA MET A 66 15.71 -0.36 3.31
C MET A 66 15.91 0.32 4.67
N GLU A 67 16.71 1.39 4.75
CA GLU A 67 16.87 2.14 6.00
C GLU A 67 15.57 2.84 6.41
N LEU A 68 14.87 3.46 5.46
CA LEU A 68 13.57 4.09 5.70
C LEU A 68 12.51 3.06 6.12
N SER A 69 12.49 1.91 5.46
CA SER A 69 11.59 0.80 5.81
C SER A 69 11.84 0.28 7.24
N LYS A 70 13.10 0.20 7.68
CA LYS A 70 13.44 -0.17 9.06
C LYS A 70 12.98 0.86 10.09
N ARG A 71 13.01 2.14 9.75
CA ARG A 71 12.48 3.21 10.62
C ARG A 71 10.96 3.13 10.70
N LEU A 72 10.29 2.97 9.55
CA LEU A 72 8.84 2.80 9.52
C LEU A 72 8.41 1.56 10.32
N TYR A 73 9.10 0.43 10.12
CA TYR A 73 8.88 -0.79 10.90
C TYR A 73 8.82 -0.51 12.41
N LYS A 74 9.81 0.22 12.95
CA LYS A 74 9.85 0.55 14.38
C LYS A 74 8.63 1.36 14.84
N GLU A 75 8.22 2.37 14.05
CA GLU A 75 7.09 3.21 14.39
C GLU A 75 5.76 2.45 14.31
N VAL A 76 5.58 1.60 13.29
CA VAL A 76 4.38 0.76 13.15
C VAL A 76 4.31 -0.27 14.28
N TYR A 77 5.42 -0.96 14.57
CA TYR A 77 5.50 -1.91 15.67
C TYR A 77 5.18 -1.26 17.03
N ASN A 78 5.73 -0.07 17.28
CA ASN A 78 5.42 0.71 18.49
C ASN A 78 3.95 1.11 18.55
N SER A 79 3.34 1.48 17.43
CA SER A 79 1.91 1.81 17.36
C SER A 79 1.05 0.62 17.75
N LEU A 80 1.32 -0.53 17.15
CA LEU A 80 0.64 -1.80 17.47
C LEU A 80 0.80 -2.20 18.94
N ASN A 81 2.02 -2.09 19.47
CA ASN A 81 2.31 -2.38 20.86
C ASN A 81 1.59 -1.47 21.87
N ASN A 82 1.16 -0.29 21.42
CA ASN A 82 0.32 0.63 22.19
C ASN A 82 -1.18 0.47 21.89
N ASN A 83 -1.59 -0.66 21.29
CA ASN A 83 -2.98 -0.97 20.91
C ASN A 83 -3.62 0.10 20.01
N LYS A 84 -2.84 0.70 19.13
CA LYS A 84 -3.34 1.66 18.14
C LYS A 84 -3.40 1.01 16.76
N LEU A 85 -4.28 1.53 15.91
CA LEU A 85 -4.34 1.22 14.49
C LEU A 85 -3.41 2.19 13.74
N PRO A 86 -2.23 1.74 13.25
CA PRO A 86 -1.39 2.57 12.41
C PRO A 86 -2.03 2.72 11.03
N ILE A 87 -2.20 3.97 10.59
CA ILE A 87 -2.51 4.34 9.22
C ILE A 87 -1.30 5.08 8.68
N ILE A 88 -0.63 4.48 7.71
CA ILE A 88 0.55 5.02 7.08
C ILE A 88 0.13 5.87 5.87
N VAL A 89 0.55 7.11 5.85
CA VAL A 89 0.39 7.99 4.70
C VAL A 89 1.73 8.00 3.99
N GLY A 90 1.81 7.21 2.95
CA GLY A 90 3.07 6.93 2.29
C GLY A 90 3.44 7.93 1.22
N GLY A 91 4.60 7.68 0.67
CA GLY A 91 5.09 8.07 -0.62
C GLY A 91 4.82 6.96 -1.63
N ASP A 92 5.86 6.45 -2.27
CA ASP A 92 5.74 5.32 -3.19
C ASP A 92 5.43 3.99 -2.46
N HIS A 93 5.00 2.97 -3.22
CA HIS A 93 4.50 1.71 -2.67
C HIS A 93 5.57 0.83 -1.99
N SER A 94 6.88 1.14 -2.12
CA SER A 94 7.91 0.48 -1.31
C SER A 94 7.72 0.70 0.21
N THR A 95 6.84 1.63 0.58
CA THR A 95 6.40 1.88 1.97
C THR A 95 5.92 0.61 2.67
N ILE A 96 5.20 -0.29 1.96
CA ILE A 96 4.67 -1.53 2.55
C ILE A 96 5.76 -2.45 3.12
N ILE A 97 7.00 -2.36 2.65
CA ILE A 97 8.10 -3.16 3.17
C ILE A 97 8.25 -2.99 4.68
N GLY A 98 8.18 -1.75 5.16
CA GLY A 98 8.30 -1.45 6.59
C GLY A 98 7.02 -1.74 7.37
N SER A 99 5.87 -1.32 6.85
CA SER A 99 4.60 -1.39 7.56
C SER A 99 4.09 -2.82 7.70
N LEU A 100 4.13 -3.61 6.62
CA LEU A 100 3.70 -5.00 6.63
C LEU A 100 4.66 -5.88 7.43
N SER A 101 6.00 -5.69 7.31
CA SER A 101 6.95 -6.45 8.12
C SER A 101 6.72 -6.25 9.62
N ALA A 102 6.40 -5.03 10.05
CA ALA A 102 6.07 -4.76 11.45
C ALA A 102 4.78 -5.47 11.89
N SER A 103 3.76 -5.47 11.03
CA SER A 103 2.49 -6.13 11.30
C SER A 103 2.64 -7.65 11.38
N LEU A 104 3.41 -8.23 10.47
CA LEU A 104 3.74 -9.66 10.48
C LEU A 104 4.47 -10.07 11.76
N ASP A 105 5.48 -9.31 12.17
CA ASP A 105 6.23 -9.62 13.38
C ASP A 105 5.38 -9.46 14.65
N TYR A 106 4.62 -8.39 14.75
CA TYR A 106 3.75 -8.17 15.91
C TYR A 106 2.71 -9.27 16.08
N HIS A 107 2.12 -9.73 14.98
CA HIS A 107 1.11 -10.79 14.96
C HIS A 107 1.67 -12.19 14.67
N LYS A 108 3.01 -12.35 14.67
CA LYS A 108 3.70 -13.65 14.50
C LYS A 108 3.27 -14.37 13.20
N GLY A 109 3.14 -13.63 12.12
CA GLY A 109 2.74 -14.15 10.81
C GLY A 109 1.22 -14.31 10.61
N ASP A 110 0.39 -14.10 11.65
CA ASP A 110 -1.07 -14.23 11.56
C ASP A 110 -1.69 -12.95 10.96
N VAL A 111 -1.31 -12.65 9.71
CA VAL A 111 -1.76 -11.47 8.95
C VAL A 111 -2.06 -11.86 7.51
N SER A 112 -3.25 -11.50 7.03
CA SER A 112 -3.56 -11.45 5.59
C SER A 112 -3.35 -10.05 5.04
N VAL A 113 -3.03 -9.96 3.76
CA VAL A 113 -2.86 -8.69 3.04
C VAL A 113 -3.93 -8.54 1.98
N ILE A 114 -4.69 -7.45 2.06
CA ILE A 114 -5.56 -7.03 0.97
C ILE A 114 -4.84 -5.89 0.23
N TYR A 115 -4.41 -6.18 -0.99
CA TYR A 115 -3.63 -5.30 -1.84
C TYR A 115 -4.53 -4.71 -2.91
N ILE A 116 -4.95 -3.46 -2.70
CA ILE A 116 -5.85 -2.73 -3.62
C ILE A 116 -4.96 -1.87 -4.51
N ASP A 117 -4.74 -2.35 -5.71
CA ASP A 117 -3.76 -1.81 -6.63
C ASP A 117 -4.06 -2.25 -8.06
N LYS A 118 -3.65 -1.45 -9.04
CA LYS A 118 -3.66 -1.87 -10.45
C LYS A 118 -2.42 -2.67 -10.83
N HIS A 119 -1.32 -2.57 -10.05
CA HIS A 119 -0.06 -3.29 -10.25
C HIS A 119 0.04 -4.50 -9.32
N ALA A 120 0.91 -5.44 -9.67
CA ALA A 120 1.16 -6.62 -8.85
C ALA A 120 2.29 -6.43 -7.84
N ASP A 121 3.27 -5.59 -8.15
CA ASP A 121 4.42 -5.23 -7.30
C ASP A 121 5.13 -6.44 -6.66
N ILE A 122 5.20 -7.53 -7.41
CA ILE A 122 5.69 -8.83 -6.93
C ILE A 122 6.88 -9.35 -7.74
N HIS A 123 7.55 -8.47 -8.49
CA HIS A 123 8.85 -8.76 -9.07
C HIS A 123 9.89 -9.09 -8.01
N THR A 124 11.00 -9.65 -8.41
CA THR A 124 12.21 -9.82 -7.59
C THR A 124 13.32 -8.94 -8.14
N GLU A 125 14.45 -8.90 -7.44
CA GLU A 125 15.68 -8.26 -7.93
C GLU A 125 16.16 -8.85 -9.27
N ASN A 126 15.71 -10.05 -9.63
CA ASN A 126 16.09 -10.74 -10.86
C ASN A 126 15.12 -10.51 -12.01
N THR A 127 13.86 -10.20 -11.73
CA THR A 127 12.78 -10.08 -12.72
C THR A 127 12.33 -8.64 -12.96
N SER A 128 12.66 -7.70 -12.05
CA SER A 128 12.27 -6.29 -12.21
C SER A 128 12.84 -5.69 -13.50
N PRO A 129 12.01 -5.20 -14.42
CA PRO A 129 12.48 -4.58 -15.66
C PRO A 129 13.04 -3.17 -15.43
N SER A 130 12.46 -2.43 -14.51
CA SER A 130 12.84 -1.03 -14.22
C SER A 130 13.98 -0.92 -13.20
N GLY A 131 14.14 -1.90 -12.32
CA GLY A 131 15.00 -1.84 -11.15
C GLY A 131 14.48 -0.92 -10.04
N ASN A 132 13.26 -0.43 -10.14
CA ASN A 132 12.60 0.37 -9.13
C ASN A 132 12.05 -0.52 -8.02
N LEU A 133 12.23 -0.09 -6.76
CA LEU A 133 11.87 -0.92 -5.61
C LEU A 133 10.37 -0.92 -5.30
N HIS A 134 9.61 0.04 -5.80
CA HIS A 134 8.16 0.03 -5.65
C HIS A 134 7.47 -1.13 -6.41
N GLY A 135 8.13 -1.71 -7.42
CA GLY A 135 7.61 -2.89 -8.15
C GLY A 135 8.02 -4.26 -7.55
N ILE A 136 8.71 -4.30 -6.39
CA ILE A 136 9.15 -5.56 -5.77
C ILE A 136 8.72 -5.73 -4.29
N PRO A 137 7.99 -4.81 -3.67
CA PRO A 137 7.86 -4.77 -2.22
C PRO A 137 7.15 -6.01 -1.66
N LEU A 138 6.18 -6.56 -2.36
CA LEU A 138 5.53 -7.80 -1.93
C LEU A 138 6.47 -9.00 -1.95
N SER A 139 7.36 -9.10 -2.95
CA SER A 139 8.39 -10.15 -2.97
C SER A 139 9.36 -10.05 -1.79
N VAL A 140 9.68 -8.84 -1.35
CA VAL A 140 10.46 -8.61 -0.13
C VAL A 140 9.71 -9.12 1.11
N CYS A 141 8.44 -8.77 1.24
CA CYS A 141 7.61 -9.20 2.38
C CYS A 141 7.35 -10.72 2.40
N ILE A 142 7.29 -11.36 1.23
CA ILE A 142 7.16 -12.83 1.10
C ILE A 142 8.50 -13.54 1.40
N GLY A 143 9.64 -12.83 1.26
CA GLY A 143 10.97 -13.41 1.42
C GLY A 143 11.54 -14.05 0.16
N ARG A 144 11.13 -13.58 -1.02
CA ARG A 144 11.63 -14.03 -2.33
C ARG A 144 12.88 -13.30 -2.80
N CYS A 145 13.21 -12.18 -2.16
CA CYS A 145 14.41 -11.41 -2.44
C CYS A 145 15.57 -11.86 -1.56
N ASP A 146 16.79 -11.43 -1.89
CA ASP A 146 17.96 -11.80 -1.11
C ASP A 146 17.96 -11.23 0.34
N GLU A 147 18.90 -11.68 1.18
CA GLU A 147 18.92 -11.35 2.61
C GLU A 147 19.07 -9.85 2.92
N ARG A 148 19.58 -9.04 1.97
CA ARG A 148 19.65 -7.58 2.11
C ARG A 148 18.31 -6.94 2.37
N PHE A 149 17.26 -7.56 1.87
CA PHE A 149 15.88 -7.07 1.98
C PHE A 149 15.16 -7.57 3.23
N ASN A 150 15.85 -8.34 4.09
CA ASN A 150 15.20 -8.86 5.28
C ASN A 150 14.92 -7.76 6.30
N ILE A 151 13.63 -7.57 6.58
CA ILE A 151 13.11 -6.82 7.71
C ILE A 151 12.16 -7.77 8.45
N GLY A 152 12.31 -7.83 9.76
CA GLY A 152 11.49 -8.69 10.59
C GLY A 152 11.82 -10.19 10.49
N GLU A 153 11.19 -10.94 11.37
CA GLU A 153 11.35 -12.40 11.51
C GLU A 153 10.35 -13.17 10.66
N TYR A 154 9.09 -12.67 10.61
CA TYR A 154 8.00 -13.35 9.93
C TYR A 154 7.84 -12.84 8.50
N LYS A 155 7.50 -13.73 7.60
CA LYS A 155 7.23 -13.44 6.18
C LYS A 155 5.77 -13.69 5.86
N LEU A 156 5.28 -12.98 4.86
CA LEU A 156 3.94 -13.18 4.34
C LEU A 156 3.84 -14.54 3.62
N ASP A 157 2.91 -15.37 4.07
CA ASP A 157 2.52 -16.54 3.30
C ASP A 157 1.76 -16.09 2.05
N PRO A 158 2.17 -16.47 0.83
CA PRO A 158 1.48 -16.09 -0.40
C PRO A 158 -0.01 -16.44 -0.42
N SER A 159 -0.44 -17.49 0.28
CA SER A 159 -1.85 -17.86 0.40
C SER A 159 -2.70 -16.86 1.19
N ASN A 160 -2.06 -15.95 1.93
CA ASN A 160 -2.69 -14.87 2.68
C ASN A 160 -2.65 -13.51 1.94
N LEU A 161 -2.27 -13.49 0.66
CA LEU A 161 -2.27 -12.31 -0.20
C LEU A 161 -3.50 -12.30 -1.10
N TYR A 162 -4.15 -11.15 -1.20
CA TYR A 162 -5.39 -10.95 -1.96
C TYR A 162 -5.28 -9.68 -2.79
N PHE A 163 -5.17 -9.82 -4.11
CA PHE A 163 -5.19 -8.69 -5.04
C PHE A 163 -6.60 -8.25 -5.38
N VAL A 164 -6.81 -6.94 -5.44
CA VAL A 164 -8.09 -6.33 -5.83
C VAL A 164 -7.85 -5.18 -6.79
N GLY A 165 -8.30 -5.30 -8.01
CA GLY A 165 -8.19 -4.25 -9.03
C GLY A 165 -7.01 -4.43 -9.98
N LEU A 166 -6.28 -5.55 -9.90
CA LEU A 166 -5.11 -5.81 -10.74
C LEU A 166 -5.46 -5.70 -12.23
N CYS A 167 -4.71 -4.90 -12.99
CA CYS A 167 -4.89 -4.76 -14.43
C CYS A 167 -3.57 -4.50 -15.19
N ASN A 168 -2.50 -4.17 -14.50
CA ASN A 168 -1.18 -3.97 -15.05
C ASN A 168 -0.17 -4.92 -14.38
N TYR A 169 0.39 -5.85 -15.14
CA TYR A 169 1.31 -6.88 -14.65
C TYR A 169 2.15 -7.43 -15.78
N GLU A 170 3.33 -7.91 -15.46
CA GLU A 170 4.18 -8.66 -16.37
C GLU A 170 3.97 -10.17 -16.24
N ILE A 171 4.52 -10.92 -17.22
CA ILE A 171 4.32 -12.38 -17.30
C ILE A 171 4.89 -13.12 -16.08
N GLU A 172 6.01 -12.62 -15.52
CA GLU A 172 6.64 -13.22 -14.35
C GLU A 172 5.78 -13.06 -13.10
N GLU A 173 5.08 -11.94 -12.99
CA GLU A 173 4.19 -11.63 -11.87
C GLU A 173 2.93 -12.49 -11.91
N ILE A 174 2.23 -12.50 -13.04
CA ILE A 174 1.01 -13.29 -13.17
C ILE A 174 1.29 -14.80 -13.07
N SER A 175 2.45 -15.26 -13.57
CA SER A 175 2.87 -16.64 -13.41
C SER A 175 3.03 -17.01 -11.95
N TYR A 176 3.71 -16.16 -11.16
CA TYR A 176 3.87 -16.39 -9.72
C TYR A 176 2.53 -16.40 -8.97
N ILE A 177 1.62 -15.47 -9.30
CA ILE A 177 0.28 -15.39 -8.72
C ILE A 177 -0.48 -16.71 -8.98
N GLN A 178 -0.44 -17.21 -10.20
CA GLN A 178 -1.12 -18.46 -10.59
C GLN A 178 -0.50 -19.70 -9.95
N GLU A 179 0.83 -19.83 -9.97
CA GLU A 179 1.57 -20.96 -9.39
C GLU A 179 1.35 -21.12 -7.88
N ASN A 180 1.18 -20.00 -7.18
CA ASN A 180 0.93 -19.99 -5.74
C ASN A 180 -0.54 -19.91 -5.35
N ASN A 181 -1.46 -19.97 -6.33
CA ASN A 181 -2.91 -19.85 -6.11
C ASN A 181 -3.31 -18.60 -5.30
N ILE A 182 -2.61 -17.50 -5.50
CA ILE A 182 -2.92 -16.22 -4.85
C ILE A 182 -4.26 -15.72 -5.37
N TYR A 183 -5.14 -15.29 -4.47
CA TYR A 183 -6.41 -14.70 -4.89
C TYR A 183 -6.17 -13.40 -5.65
N CYS A 184 -6.79 -13.29 -6.81
CA CYS A 184 -6.70 -12.10 -7.63
C CYS A 184 -8.08 -11.78 -8.23
N ALA A 185 -8.61 -10.61 -7.91
CA ALA A 185 -9.74 -10.02 -8.57
C ALA A 185 -9.26 -8.93 -9.53
N MET A 186 -9.27 -9.23 -10.81
CA MET A 186 -8.91 -8.26 -11.85
C MET A 186 -9.90 -7.09 -11.86
N ASP A 187 -9.49 -5.92 -12.36
CA ASP A 187 -10.32 -4.72 -12.42
C ASP A 187 -11.68 -4.96 -13.11
N PHE A 188 -11.68 -5.64 -14.27
CA PHE A 188 -12.90 -5.99 -15.00
C PHE A 188 -13.80 -6.96 -14.21
N GLU A 189 -13.23 -7.88 -13.44
CA GLU A 189 -13.99 -8.78 -12.57
C GLU A 189 -14.66 -8.03 -11.43
N VAL A 190 -13.95 -7.05 -10.86
CA VAL A 190 -14.50 -6.16 -9.80
C VAL A 190 -15.66 -5.35 -10.35
N GLU A 191 -15.52 -4.79 -11.55
CA GLU A 191 -16.59 -4.04 -12.22
C GLU A 191 -17.80 -4.93 -12.56
N GLU A 192 -17.57 -6.16 -13.03
CA GLU A 192 -18.64 -7.11 -13.35
C GLU A 192 -19.32 -7.64 -12.08
N LYS A 193 -18.55 -8.13 -11.12
CA LYS A 193 -19.06 -8.80 -9.90
C LYS A 193 -19.58 -7.83 -8.86
N LYS A 194 -19.11 -6.57 -8.86
CA LYS A 194 -19.36 -5.53 -7.85
C LYS A 194 -18.67 -5.78 -6.49
N ALA A 195 -18.45 -4.71 -5.74
CA ALA A 195 -17.72 -4.74 -4.47
C ALA A 195 -18.24 -5.79 -3.48
N ASP A 196 -19.56 -5.89 -3.31
CA ASP A 196 -20.17 -6.82 -2.35
C ASP A 196 -19.79 -8.28 -2.63
N LYS A 197 -19.73 -8.69 -3.89
CA LYS A 197 -19.39 -10.07 -4.25
C LYS A 197 -17.90 -10.33 -4.05
N ILE A 198 -17.04 -9.39 -4.49
CA ILE A 198 -15.59 -9.49 -4.31
C ILE A 198 -15.23 -9.58 -2.84
N VAL A 199 -15.74 -8.66 -2.00
CA VAL A 199 -15.48 -8.69 -0.56
C VAL A 199 -16.01 -9.97 0.07
N LYS A 200 -17.21 -10.43 -0.30
CA LYS A 200 -17.75 -11.71 0.17
C LYS A 200 -16.87 -12.92 -0.21
N GLU A 201 -16.25 -12.90 -1.38
CA GLU A 201 -15.28 -13.93 -1.78
C GLU A 201 -14.03 -13.89 -0.91
N ILE A 202 -13.48 -12.70 -0.65
CA ILE A 202 -12.33 -12.48 0.24
C ILE A 202 -12.64 -12.95 1.66
N LEU A 203 -13.76 -12.51 2.25
CA LEU A 203 -14.17 -12.89 3.61
C LEU A 203 -14.27 -14.41 3.82
N LYS A 204 -14.60 -15.16 2.79
CA LYS A 204 -14.63 -16.64 2.85
C LYS A 204 -13.25 -17.27 2.81
N LYS A 205 -12.25 -16.55 2.30
CA LYS A 205 -10.90 -17.08 2.05
C LYS A 205 -9.91 -16.65 3.12
N VAL A 206 -10.09 -15.47 3.72
CA VAL A 206 -9.25 -14.98 4.83
C VAL A 206 -9.34 -15.93 6.00
N LYS A 207 -8.18 -16.43 6.44
CA LYS A 207 -8.08 -17.41 7.54
C LYS A 207 -7.33 -16.84 8.75
N THR A 208 -6.62 -15.73 8.58
CA THR A 208 -5.88 -15.07 9.65
C THR A 208 -6.79 -14.20 10.50
N ASN A 209 -6.40 -13.96 11.74
CA ASN A 209 -7.15 -13.11 12.65
C ASN A 209 -6.94 -11.61 12.39
N ASN A 210 -5.90 -11.25 11.64
CA ASN A 210 -5.51 -9.86 11.40
C ASN A 210 -5.36 -9.61 9.91
N VAL A 211 -5.65 -8.37 9.49
CA VAL A 211 -5.55 -7.96 8.10
C VAL A 211 -4.78 -6.65 7.99
N HIS A 212 -3.82 -6.61 7.10
CA HIS A 212 -3.19 -5.39 6.60
C HIS A 212 -3.87 -4.99 5.28
N ILE A 213 -4.32 -3.76 5.15
CA ILE A 213 -4.82 -3.21 3.89
C ILE A 213 -3.74 -2.30 3.32
N SER A 214 -3.23 -2.61 2.14
CA SER A 214 -2.38 -1.71 1.37
C SER A 214 -3.20 -1.14 0.22
N PHE A 215 -3.38 0.17 0.23
CA PHE A 215 -4.21 0.86 -0.73
C PHE A 215 -3.38 1.84 -1.55
N ASP A 216 -3.18 1.49 -2.81
CA ASP A 216 -2.61 2.36 -3.81
C ASP A 216 -3.69 3.23 -4.45
N LEU A 217 -3.45 4.54 -4.45
CA LEU A 217 -4.38 5.49 -5.07
C LEU A 217 -4.40 5.39 -6.60
N ASP A 218 -3.38 4.79 -7.20
CA ASP A 218 -3.35 4.54 -8.63
C ASP A 218 -4.26 3.38 -9.07
N SER A 219 -4.77 2.58 -8.11
CA SER A 219 -5.84 1.60 -8.37
C SER A 219 -7.12 2.26 -8.90
N ILE A 220 -7.29 3.56 -8.64
CA ILE A 220 -8.39 4.35 -9.17
C ILE A 220 -8.07 4.73 -10.61
N ARG A 221 -9.03 4.56 -11.52
CA ARG A 221 -8.83 4.89 -12.93
C ARG A 221 -8.40 6.35 -13.13
N SER A 222 -7.51 6.58 -14.09
CA SER A 222 -6.86 7.88 -14.31
C SER A 222 -7.84 9.02 -14.64
N GLU A 223 -8.99 8.70 -15.22
CA GLU A 223 -10.06 9.68 -15.47
C GLU A 223 -10.62 10.30 -14.18
N GLU A 224 -10.64 9.51 -13.10
CA GLU A 224 -11.14 9.94 -11.81
C GLU A 224 -10.03 10.39 -10.84
N PHE A 225 -8.80 9.87 -10.97
CA PHE A 225 -7.69 10.20 -10.07
C PHE A 225 -6.37 10.35 -10.85
N LYS A 226 -5.92 11.58 -11.06
CA LYS A 226 -4.74 11.90 -11.88
C LYS A 226 -3.46 12.15 -11.09
N ALA A 227 -3.56 12.36 -9.79
CA ALA A 227 -2.46 12.74 -8.92
C ALA A 227 -1.64 11.53 -8.44
N VAL A 228 -1.23 10.69 -9.37
CA VAL A 228 -0.38 9.52 -9.17
C VAL A 228 0.75 9.52 -10.19
N ASN A 229 1.85 8.88 -9.86
CA ASN A 229 2.96 8.72 -10.80
C ASN A 229 2.54 7.76 -11.92
N VAL A 230 2.44 8.27 -13.14
CA VAL A 230 2.22 7.45 -14.33
C VAL A 230 3.58 7.18 -14.94
N GLU A 231 3.91 5.94 -15.20
CA GLU A 231 5.11 5.61 -15.98
C GLU A 231 4.99 6.26 -17.38
N VAL A 232 6.14 6.73 -17.90
CA VAL A 232 6.20 7.61 -19.09
C VAL A 232 5.70 6.92 -20.38
N GLU A 233 5.57 5.62 -20.39
CA GLU A 233 4.98 4.86 -21.49
C GLU A 233 3.49 4.69 -21.27
N LYS A 234 2.71 5.64 -21.80
CA LYS A 234 1.26 5.50 -21.93
C LYS A 234 0.94 4.27 -22.77
N THR A 235 0.70 3.17 -22.11
CA THR A 235 0.15 1.97 -22.73
C THR A 235 -1.39 2.06 -22.74
N TYR A 236 -2.05 1.25 -23.54
CA TYR A 236 -3.54 1.10 -23.55
C TYR A 236 -4.13 0.69 -22.17
N GLN A 237 -3.29 0.47 -21.17
CA GLN A 237 -3.68 0.04 -19.82
C GLN A 237 -3.87 1.22 -18.85
N ASP A 238 -3.47 2.44 -19.24
CA ASP A 238 -3.51 3.62 -18.35
C ASP A 238 -4.94 4.08 -18.00
N ASP A 239 -5.93 3.73 -18.82
CA ASP A 239 -7.35 4.06 -18.60
C ASP A 239 -8.11 2.99 -17.81
N LYS A 240 -7.43 1.92 -17.37
CA LYS A 240 -8.00 0.86 -16.57
C LYS A 240 -7.87 1.16 -15.08
N GLY A 241 -8.60 0.40 -14.29
CA GLY A 241 -8.64 0.53 -12.85
C GLY A 241 -10.07 0.63 -12.32
N LEU A 242 -10.19 0.79 -11.04
CA LEU A 242 -11.46 0.84 -10.34
C LEU A 242 -12.06 2.26 -10.35
N THR A 243 -13.39 2.36 -10.33
CA THR A 243 -14.02 3.66 -10.04
C THR A 243 -13.78 4.06 -8.59
N LEU A 244 -13.68 5.34 -8.30
CA LEU A 244 -13.61 5.88 -6.94
C LEU A 244 -14.75 5.34 -6.05
N ARG A 245 -15.96 5.26 -6.61
CA ARG A 245 -17.12 4.69 -5.92
C ARG A 245 -16.90 3.22 -5.54
N MET A 246 -16.28 2.44 -6.43
CA MET A 246 -15.99 1.02 -6.19
C MET A 246 -14.97 0.86 -5.07
N VAL A 247 -13.87 1.62 -5.14
CA VAL A 247 -12.81 1.63 -4.12
C VAL A 247 -13.38 1.99 -2.74
N LYS A 248 -14.13 3.08 -2.63
CA LYS A 248 -14.78 3.50 -1.38
C LYS A 248 -15.64 2.38 -0.80
N LYS A 249 -16.46 1.72 -1.64
CA LYS A 249 -17.32 0.63 -1.20
C LYS A 249 -16.53 -0.61 -0.76
N ILE A 250 -15.47 -0.96 -1.46
CA ILE A 250 -14.58 -2.08 -1.10
C ILE A 250 -13.93 -1.80 0.26
N LEU A 251 -13.30 -0.65 0.43
CA LEU A 251 -12.68 -0.25 1.69
C LEU A 251 -13.66 -0.30 2.86
N LYS A 252 -14.85 0.28 2.68
CA LYS A 252 -15.91 0.23 3.69
C LYS A 252 -16.22 -1.20 4.11
N LEU A 253 -16.57 -2.04 3.15
CA LEU A 253 -16.97 -3.43 3.44
C LEU A 253 -15.84 -4.25 4.07
N LEU A 254 -14.59 -4.04 3.67
CA LEU A 254 -13.44 -4.71 4.29
C LEU A 254 -13.26 -4.27 5.74
N LEU A 255 -13.30 -2.96 6.00
CA LEU A 255 -13.14 -2.39 7.33
C LEU A 255 -14.28 -2.76 8.29
N GLU A 256 -15.50 -2.90 7.79
CA GLU A 256 -16.66 -3.32 8.58
C GLU A 256 -16.61 -4.79 8.98
N ASN A 257 -15.96 -5.65 8.19
CA ASN A 257 -16.05 -7.10 8.34
C ASN A 257 -14.73 -7.80 8.73
N LEU A 258 -13.59 -7.11 8.70
CA LEU A 258 -12.27 -7.67 9.02
C LEU A 258 -11.63 -6.94 10.21
N ASN A 259 -10.80 -7.66 10.95
CA ASN A 259 -9.97 -7.05 11.98
C ASN A 259 -8.73 -6.42 11.34
N VAL A 260 -8.89 -5.22 10.79
CA VAL A 260 -7.76 -4.48 10.21
C VAL A 260 -6.81 -4.04 11.31
N CYS A 261 -5.55 -4.48 11.23
CA CYS A 261 -4.50 -4.19 12.20
C CYS A 261 -3.57 -3.05 11.77
N SER A 262 -3.46 -2.80 10.47
CA SER A 262 -2.67 -1.70 9.90
C SER A 262 -3.16 -1.38 8.49
N MET A 263 -2.85 -0.17 8.01
CA MET A 263 -3.27 0.28 6.68
C MET A 263 -2.24 1.22 6.08
N ASP A 264 -1.94 1.06 4.79
CA ASP A 264 -1.16 2.00 3.99
C ASP A 264 -2.07 2.71 2.99
N ILE A 265 -1.81 4.01 2.76
CA ILE A 265 -2.38 4.82 1.68
C ILE A 265 -1.19 5.45 0.96
N VAL A 266 -0.96 5.07 -0.30
CA VAL A 266 0.30 5.35 -1.02
C VAL A 266 0.06 5.93 -2.42
N GLU A 267 1.13 6.39 -3.05
CA GLU A 267 1.26 6.89 -4.43
C GLU A 267 0.51 8.21 -4.73
N TYR A 268 0.00 8.93 -3.71
CA TYR A 268 -0.49 10.28 -3.96
C TYR A 268 0.67 11.23 -4.26
N ASN A 269 0.60 11.90 -5.40
CA ASN A 269 1.57 12.92 -5.80
C ASN A 269 0.92 14.30 -5.88
N PRO A 270 1.04 15.16 -4.86
CA PRO A 270 0.41 16.48 -4.86
C PRO A 270 0.95 17.43 -5.93
N LEU A 271 2.14 17.17 -6.51
CA LEU A 271 2.65 17.98 -7.62
C LEU A 271 1.89 17.76 -8.93
N LEU A 272 1.15 16.66 -9.03
CA LEU A 272 0.31 16.31 -10.18
C LEU A 272 -1.18 16.63 -9.92
N ASP A 273 -1.52 17.15 -8.74
CA ASP A 273 -2.90 17.43 -8.34
C ASP A 273 -3.31 18.87 -8.71
N GLU A 274 -3.88 19.01 -9.88
CA GLU A 274 -4.40 20.29 -10.34
C GLU A 274 -5.59 20.75 -9.48
N GLU A 275 -5.48 21.94 -8.88
CA GLU A 275 -6.53 22.56 -8.07
C GLU A 275 -6.97 21.70 -6.85
N GLU A 276 -6.08 20.85 -6.32
CA GLU A 276 -6.36 19.94 -5.18
C GLU A 276 -7.57 19.00 -5.37
N LYS A 277 -7.98 18.73 -6.60
CA LYS A 277 -9.15 17.88 -6.92
C LYS A 277 -9.01 16.43 -6.48
N CYS A 278 -7.81 15.89 -6.55
CA CYS A 278 -7.55 14.54 -6.06
C CYS A 278 -7.45 14.51 -4.53
N LYS A 279 -6.96 15.57 -3.91
CA LYS A 279 -6.97 15.72 -2.45
C LYS A 279 -8.39 15.68 -1.88
N GLU A 280 -9.34 16.38 -2.49
CA GLU A 280 -10.77 16.31 -2.11
C GLU A 280 -11.30 14.87 -2.17
N LYS A 281 -10.91 14.10 -3.19
CA LYS A 281 -11.29 12.68 -3.30
C LYS A 281 -10.64 11.80 -2.23
N VAL A 282 -9.39 12.10 -1.86
CA VAL A 282 -8.75 11.44 -0.72
C VAL A 282 -9.52 11.74 0.56
N GLU A 283 -9.93 12.99 0.80
CA GLU A 283 -10.77 13.36 1.96
C GLU A 283 -12.08 12.58 1.99
N ASP A 284 -12.73 12.40 0.84
CA ASP A 284 -13.92 11.56 0.71
C ASP A 284 -13.67 10.09 1.07
N ILE A 285 -12.53 9.54 0.65
CA ILE A 285 -12.12 8.17 1.01
C ILE A 285 -11.86 8.08 2.52
N LEU A 286 -11.15 9.05 3.11
CA LEU A 286 -10.87 9.07 4.54
C LEU A 286 -12.15 9.16 5.38
N ALA A 287 -13.15 9.90 4.93
CA ALA A 287 -14.46 9.97 5.61
C ALA A 287 -15.15 8.61 5.63
N GLU A 288 -15.12 7.87 4.51
CA GLU A 288 -15.67 6.50 4.41
C GLU A 288 -14.92 5.52 5.33
N ILE A 289 -13.58 5.59 5.34
CA ILE A 289 -12.72 4.78 6.23
C ILE A 289 -13.10 5.02 7.70
N LYS A 290 -13.24 6.30 8.09
CA LYS A 290 -13.63 6.66 9.46
C LYS A 290 -14.99 6.11 9.84
N GLU A 291 -15.98 6.24 8.95
CA GLU A 291 -17.35 5.72 9.19
C GLU A 291 -17.30 4.21 9.42
N ALA A 292 -16.63 3.47 8.54
CA ALA A 292 -16.50 2.02 8.63
C ALA A 292 -15.79 1.55 9.92
N LEU A 293 -14.72 2.24 10.33
CA LEU A 293 -14.01 1.94 11.58
C LEU A 293 -14.86 2.20 12.83
N ASN A 294 -15.81 3.14 12.78
CA ASN A 294 -16.74 3.40 13.87
C ASN A 294 -17.81 2.31 13.97
N ASP A 295 -18.30 1.81 12.84
CA ASP A 295 -19.34 0.79 12.80
C ASP A 295 -18.83 -0.59 13.23
N ASN A 296 -17.59 -0.94 12.92
CA ASN A 296 -16.92 -2.15 13.40
C ASN A 296 -16.65 -2.16 14.93
N SER A 297 -16.89 -1.03 15.61
CA SER A 297 -16.66 -0.88 17.06
C SER A 297 -17.93 -1.11 17.89
N LYS A 298 -19.06 -1.39 17.25
CA LYS A 298 -20.35 -1.71 17.89
C LYS A 298 -20.54 -3.22 18.00
#